data_41794d2130ebd00a4942f0187694d2fd
#
_entry.id   41794d2130ebd00a4942f0187694d2fd
#
_cell.length_a   1.000
_cell.length_b   1.000
_cell.length_c   1.000
_cell.angle_alpha   90.00
_cell.angle_beta   90.00
_cell.angle_gamma   90.00
#
_symmetry.space_group_name_H-M   'P 1'
#
loop_
_entity.id
_entity.type
_entity.pdbx_description
1 polymer ?
#
loop_
_entity_poly.entity_id
_entity_poly.type
_entity_poly.pdbx_seq_one_letter_code
_entity_poly.pdbx_strand_id
1 'polypeptide(L)'
;MPKELTLKSHDLLVGPSRAPARAMLKAVGFTDDDLSKPLVGVANTWIEVMPCNYHLRRLSERVKAGIRAAGGTPIEYNTIAVSDGISMGTEGMKASLISREVIADSIELVARGHLFDAVVALSGCDKTIPGTVMALARLNLPSVMLYGGSIMPGKFQGHDVTIQDVFEAVGKHASGQMTNAELKDLEDHACPGPGACGGQFTANTMAIAFEFLGISPMGRNGVPAMDQQKDDVAFECGKMVMGLIKQNLRPKQIITRKSLENAIAAVATTGGSTNAVLHLLAVAREMGIKLNIDDFDKINRKVPLLADLKPGGRFTAADLYAAGGTTLVAKRLLDAGILHGNQPTVTGLTIGEEATKAIETRAQQVLRPLSSPIKPTGGMVILKGNLAPEGCVVKVAGHSMMKFHGPAKVYDREEDAFVAVKAGQIKAGDVVVIRYEGPSGGPGMREMLGVTAAIVGAGLGDSVALLTDGRFSGATHGLMAGHVAPEAVRGGPIAAIRNGDRITFDIAKRRLDVNLTQKEISARLKKIKQPLPRYTSGVMAKYARHVSSASEGAVTS
;
A
#
# COMPACT_ATOMS: atom_id res chain seq x y z
N MET A 1 16.90 -3.80 -39.40
CA MET A 1 15.62 -3.07 -39.46
C MET A 1 14.92 -3.29 -38.12
N PRO A 2 14.42 -2.27 -37.44
CA PRO A 2 13.61 -2.51 -36.26
C PRO A 2 12.40 -3.35 -36.67
N LYS A 3 12.11 -4.41 -35.93
CA LYS A 3 10.92 -5.23 -36.11
C LYS A 3 9.70 -4.31 -36.06
N GLU A 4 8.90 -4.27 -37.12
CA GLU A 4 7.67 -3.52 -37.17
C GLU A 4 6.84 -3.90 -35.92
N LEU A 5 6.43 -2.90 -35.13
CA LEU A 5 5.74 -3.11 -33.88
C LEU A 5 4.32 -3.60 -34.18
N THR A 6 4.08 -4.89 -34.04
CA THR A 6 2.74 -5.47 -34.24
C THR A 6 1.86 -5.04 -33.06
N LEU A 7 0.90 -4.15 -33.31
CA LEU A 7 -0.09 -3.71 -32.33
C LEU A 7 -1.13 -4.83 -32.12
N LYS A 8 -1.53 -5.06 -30.87
CA LYS A 8 -2.60 -6.03 -30.53
C LYS A 8 -3.95 -5.58 -31.08
N SER A 9 -4.20 -4.27 -31.08
CA SER A 9 -5.42 -3.67 -31.62
C SER A 9 -5.64 -3.97 -33.11
N HIS A 10 -4.61 -4.37 -33.87
CA HIS A 10 -4.75 -4.80 -35.26
C HIS A 10 -5.69 -6.01 -35.38
N ASP A 11 -5.65 -6.95 -34.44
CA ASP A 11 -6.55 -8.12 -34.44
C ASP A 11 -8.03 -7.73 -34.24
N LEU A 12 -8.27 -6.55 -33.65
CA LEU A 12 -9.60 -5.99 -33.45
C LEU A 12 -10.07 -5.13 -34.63
N LEU A 13 -9.14 -4.40 -35.27
CA LEU A 13 -9.46 -3.26 -36.14
C LEU A 13 -9.15 -3.51 -37.63
N VAL A 14 -8.22 -4.39 -37.98
CA VAL A 14 -7.72 -4.49 -39.35
C VAL A 14 -8.46 -5.55 -40.19
N GLY A 15 -8.77 -5.21 -41.43
CA GLY A 15 -9.40 -6.09 -42.41
C GLY A 15 -10.92 -6.02 -42.49
N PRO A 16 -11.52 -6.56 -43.56
CA PRO A 16 -12.97 -6.50 -43.80
C PRO A 16 -13.79 -7.20 -42.74
N SER A 17 -13.33 -8.32 -42.20
CA SER A 17 -14.01 -9.09 -41.14
C SER A 17 -14.17 -8.31 -39.83
N ARG A 18 -13.43 -7.20 -39.67
CA ARG A 18 -13.50 -6.31 -38.49
C ARG A 18 -14.40 -5.07 -38.68
N ALA A 19 -15.09 -4.98 -39.81
CA ALA A 19 -16.05 -3.92 -40.04
C ALA A 19 -17.13 -3.78 -38.93
N PRO A 20 -17.69 -4.88 -38.35
CA PRO A 20 -18.62 -4.77 -37.23
C PRO A 20 -18.02 -4.10 -35.99
N ALA A 21 -16.79 -4.46 -35.60
CA ALA A 21 -16.09 -3.85 -34.47
C ALA A 21 -15.87 -2.35 -34.69
N ARG A 22 -15.39 -1.96 -35.89
CA ARG A 22 -15.20 -0.55 -36.23
C ARG A 22 -16.51 0.21 -36.25
N ALA A 23 -17.60 -0.40 -36.75
CA ALA A 23 -18.92 0.23 -36.76
C ALA A 23 -19.41 0.55 -35.33
N MET A 24 -19.20 -0.37 -34.37
CA MET A 24 -19.55 -0.17 -32.97
C MET A 24 -18.69 0.94 -32.33
N LEU A 25 -17.39 0.99 -32.62
CA LEU A 25 -16.51 2.04 -32.11
C LEU A 25 -16.88 3.41 -32.70
N LYS A 26 -17.25 3.47 -33.99
CA LYS A 26 -17.75 4.70 -34.62
C LYS A 26 -19.06 5.19 -34.01
N ALA A 27 -19.93 4.28 -33.54
CA ALA A 27 -21.18 4.65 -32.87
C ALA A 27 -20.96 5.42 -31.56
N VAL A 28 -19.80 5.28 -30.92
CA VAL A 28 -19.41 6.03 -29.71
C VAL A 28 -18.41 7.16 -29.99
N GLY A 29 -18.25 7.53 -31.27
CA GLY A 29 -17.56 8.74 -31.70
C GLY A 29 -16.12 8.57 -32.18
N PHE A 30 -15.56 7.34 -32.28
CA PHE A 30 -14.24 7.14 -32.84
C PHE A 30 -14.26 7.30 -34.37
N THR A 31 -13.27 8.00 -34.90
CA THR A 31 -13.07 8.21 -36.35
C THR A 31 -12.16 7.13 -36.93
N ASP A 32 -12.07 7.07 -38.29
CA ASP A 32 -11.10 6.19 -38.94
C ASP A 32 -9.64 6.57 -38.59
N ASP A 33 -9.37 7.85 -38.36
CA ASP A 33 -8.07 8.33 -37.91
C ASP A 33 -7.75 7.83 -36.50
N ASP A 34 -8.71 7.85 -35.57
CA ASP A 34 -8.55 7.29 -34.23
C ASP A 34 -8.26 5.77 -34.28
N LEU A 35 -8.98 5.05 -35.12
CA LEU A 35 -8.86 3.59 -35.24
C LEU A 35 -7.59 3.14 -35.99
N SER A 36 -6.87 4.05 -36.62
CA SER A 36 -5.56 3.80 -37.25
C SER A 36 -4.38 3.89 -36.29
N LYS A 37 -4.60 4.41 -35.08
CA LYS A 37 -3.59 4.67 -34.05
C LYS A 37 -3.58 3.58 -32.98
N PRO A 38 -2.47 3.44 -32.20
CA PRO A 38 -2.45 2.53 -31.05
C PRO A 38 -3.58 2.83 -30.06
N LEU A 39 -4.30 1.80 -29.62
CA LEU A 39 -5.34 1.90 -28.62
C LEU A 39 -4.73 1.83 -27.21
N VAL A 40 -4.87 2.89 -26.43
CA VAL A 40 -4.33 2.99 -25.07
C VAL A 40 -5.46 2.97 -24.05
N GLY A 41 -5.53 1.92 -23.24
CA GLY A 41 -6.47 1.86 -22.13
C GLY A 41 -6.08 2.84 -21.01
N VAL A 42 -7.04 3.62 -20.54
CA VAL A 42 -6.88 4.51 -19.38
C VAL A 42 -7.73 3.93 -18.24
N ALA A 43 -7.10 3.10 -17.40
CA ALA A 43 -7.73 2.46 -16.27
C ALA A 43 -7.87 3.46 -15.12
N ASN A 44 -9.09 3.85 -14.79
CA ASN A 44 -9.36 4.86 -13.79
C ASN A 44 -10.03 4.24 -12.55
N THR A 45 -9.43 4.47 -11.38
CA THR A 45 -10.00 4.08 -10.08
C THR A 45 -10.83 5.20 -9.44
N TRP A 46 -11.32 6.14 -10.24
CA TRP A 46 -12.18 7.22 -9.77
C TRP A 46 -13.45 6.69 -9.12
N ILE A 47 -13.81 7.29 -8.01
CA ILE A 47 -15.09 7.10 -7.33
C ILE A 47 -15.42 8.37 -6.54
N GLU A 48 -16.69 8.70 -6.42
CA GLU A 48 -17.14 9.95 -5.81
C GLU A 48 -16.94 10.00 -4.29
N VAL A 49 -17.07 8.85 -3.62
CA VAL A 49 -17.05 8.76 -2.14
C VAL A 49 -15.65 8.85 -1.51
N MET A 50 -14.56 8.77 -2.30
CA MET A 50 -13.20 8.69 -1.78
C MET A 50 -12.39 9.95 -2.06
N PRO A 51 -11.94 10.70 -1.05
CA PRO A 51 -11.03 11.84 -1.26
C PRO A 51 -9.78 11.47 -2.06
N CYS A 52 -9.20 10.29 -1.79
CA CYS A 52 -8.01 9.80 -2.48
C CYS A 52 -8.18 9.68 -4.00
N ASN A 53 -9.39 9.39 -4.48
CA ASN A 53 -9.68 9.06 -5.87
C ASN A 53 -10.61 10.06 -6.57
N TYR A 54 -11.23 10.96 -5.83
CA TYR A 54 -12.23 11.91 -6.34
C TYR A 54 -11.73 12.75 -7.53
N HIS A 55 -10.50 13.25 -7.46
CA HIS A 55 -9.89 14.11 -8.49
C HIS A 55 -9.32 13.35 -9.70
N LEU A 56 -9.27 12.00 -9.66
CA LEU A 56 -8.70 11.20 -10.75
C LEU A 56 -9.46 11.37 -12.07
N ARG A 57 -10.75 11.74 -12.03
CA ARG A 57 -11.54 12.07 -13.22
C ARG A 57 -10.93 13.25 -13.97
N ARG A 58 -10.50 14.30 -13.25
CA ARG A 58 -9.79 15.44 -13.82
C ARG A 58 -8.46 15.02 -14.44
N LEU A 59 -7.69 14.20 -13.73
CA LEU A 59 -6.38 13.74 -14.19
C LEU A 59 -6.48 12.82 -15.41
N SER A 60 -7.55 12.01 -15.54
CA SER A 60 -7.74 11.15 -16.70
C SER A 60 -7.92 11.95 -18.00
N GLU A 61 -8.60 13.09 -17.95
CA GLU A 61 -8.72 13.99 -19.11
C GLU A 61 -7.34 14.49 -19.57
N ARG A 62 -6.45 14.82 -18.61
CA ARG A 62 -5.08 15.24 -18.91
C ARG A 62 -4.25 14.10 -19.51
N VAL A 63 -4.36 12.88 -18.96
CA VAL A 63 -3.72 11.67 -19.53
C VAL A 63 -4.18 11.43 -20.96
N LYS A 64 -5.51 11.49 -21.21
CA LYS A 64 -6.08 11.31 -22.55
C LYS A 64 -5.57 12.37 -23.53
N ALA A 65 -5.47 13.62 -23.09
CA ALA A 65 -4.90 14.70 -23.91
C ALA A 65 -3.43 14.41 -24.26
N GLY A 66 -2.63 13.93 -23.31
CA GLY A 66 -1.23 13.55 -23.55
C GLY A 66 -1.07 12.40 -24.54
N ILE A 67 -1.93 11.36 -24.44
CA ILE A 67 -1.96 10.24 -25.39
C ILE A 67 -2.27 10.73 -26.80
N ARG A 68 -3.31 11.55 -26.97
CA ARG A 68 -3.67 12.12 -28.28
C ARG A 68 -2.55 12.98 -28.87
N ALA A 69 -1.95 13.84 -28.05
CA ALA A 69 -0.83 14.68 -28.47
C ALA A 69 0.38 13.89 -28.95
N ALA A 70 0.56 12.65 -28.46
CA ALA A 70 1.65 11.76 -28.86
C ALA A 70 1.26 10.74 -29.94
N GLY A 71 0.04 10.86 -30.51
CA GLY A 71 -0.42 10.05 -31.66
C GLY A 71 -1.06 8.71 -31.29
N GLY A 72 -1.68 8.59 -30.11
CA GLY A 72 -2.45 7.43 -29.70
C GLY A 72 -3.94 7.75 -29.52
N THR A 73 -4.76 6.71 -29.45
CA THR A 73 -6.20 6.80 -29.16
C THR A 73 -6.47 6.31 -27.74
N PRO A 74 -6.82 7.19 -26.79
CA PRO A 74 -7.14 6.80 -25.42
C PRO A 74 -8.56 6.26 -25.31
N ILE A 75 -8.72 5.19 -24.54
CA ILE A 75 -10.00 4.61 -24.19
C ILE A 75 -10.07 4.48 -22.67
N GLU A 76 -10.85 5.36 -22.03
CA GLU A 76 -11.03 5.35 -20.59
C GLU A 76 -12.06 4.30 -20.17
N TYR A 77 -11.76 3.62 -19.06
CA TYR A 77 -12.68 2.72 -18.37
C TYR A 77 -12.43 2.76 -16.87
N ASN A 78 -13.48 2.50 -16.10
CA ASN A 78 -13.41 2.47 -14.64
C ASN A 78 -13.21 1.06 -14.11
N THR A 79 -12.49 0.97 -13.00
CA THR A 79 -12.51 -0.16 -12.08
C THR A 79 -13.08 0.29 -10.73
N ILE A 80 -13.27 -0.65 -9.81
CA ILE A 80 -13.79 -0.35 -8.47
C ILE A 80 -12.73 0.31 -7.59
N ALA A 81 -13.18 0.98 -6.52
CA ALA A 81 -12.33 1.44 -5.43
C ALA A 81 -13.08 1.32 -4.10
N VAL A 82 -12.35 1.06 -3.01
CA VAL A 82 -12.86 1.01 -1.64
C VAL A 82 -11.96 1.88 -0.76
N SER A 83 -12.55 2.77 0.04
CA SER A 83 -11.82 3.66 0.93
C SER A 83 -11.48 2.97 2.24
N ASP A 84 -10.19 2.78 2.50
CA ASP A 84 -9.72 2.29 3.80
C ASP A 84 -10.09 3.26 4.94
N GLY A 85 -9.86 4.56 4.74
CA GLY A 85 -10.11 5.56 5.78
C GLY A 85 -11.59 5.68 6.18
N ILE A 86 -12.51 5.63 5.20
CA ILE A 86 -13.96 5.74 5.47
C ILE A 86 -14.51 4.44 6.07
N SER A 87 -14.03 3.29 5.64
CA SER A 87 -14.51 1.98 6.13
C SER A 87 -13.83 1.54 7.43
N MET A 88 -12.79 2.25 7.89
CA MET A 88 -12.02 1.90 9.08
C MET A 88 -12.91 1.75 10.33
N GLY A 89 -12.67 0.68 11.10
CA GLY A 89 -13.46 0.37 12.30
C GLY A 89 -14.86 -0.17 12.03
N THR A 90 -15.22 -0.46 10.78
CA THR A 90 -16.50 -1.05 10.38
C THR A 90 -16.32 -2.41 9.69
N GLU A 91 -17.42 -3.14 9.52
CA GLU A 91 -17.45 -4.38 8.72
C GLU A 91 -17.00 -4.14 7.26
N GLY A 92 -17.24 -2.93 6.72
CA GLY A 92 -16.82 -2.53 5.37
C GLY A 92 -15.32 -2.61 5.14
N MET A 93 -14.50 -2.52 6.20
CA MET A 93 -13.04 -2.59 6.09
C MET A 93 -12.54 -3.93 5.54
N LYS A 94 -13.30 -5.01 5.67
CA LYS A 94 -12.98 -6.31 5.09
C LYS A 94 -12.96 -6.29 3.56
N ALA A 95 -13.77 -5.42 2.93
CA ALA A 95 -13.77 -5.26 1.48
C ALA A 95 -12.46 -4.64 0.94
N SER A 96 -11.71 -3.94 1.77
CA SER A 96 -10.53 -3.18 1.35
C SER A 96 -9.49 -4.07 0.65
N LEU A 97 -8.90 -5.09 1.30
CA LEU A 97 -7.88 -5.92 0.66
C LEU A 97 -8.43 -6.77 -0.49
N ILE A 98 -9.69 -7.21 -0.38
CA ILE A 98 -10.36 -7.97 -1.44
C ILE A 98 -10.47 -7.13 -2.71
N SER A 99 -10.71 -5.82 -2.58
CA SER A 99 -10.78 -4.91 -3.72
C SER A 99 -9.49 -4.88 -4.55
N ARG A 100 -8.32 -5.12 -3.93
CA ARG A 100 -7.03 -5.20 -4.64
C ARG A 100 -7.06 -6.26 -5.75
N GLU A 101 -7.59 -7.44 -5.45
CA GLU A 101 -7.70 -8.55 -6.41
C GLU A 101 -8.72 -8.21 -7.50
N VAL A 102 -9.89 -7.71 -7.12
CA VAL A 102 -10.96 -7.34 -8.07
C VAL A 102 -10.52 -6.20 -9.01
N ILE A 103 -9.76 -5.23 -8.50
CA ILE A 103 -9.17 -4.17 -9.32
C ILE A 103 -8.24 -4.78 -10.36
N ALA A 104 -7.33 -5.66 -9.93
CA ALA A 104 -6.39 -6.32 -10.83
C ALA A 104 -7.14 -7.14 -11.91
N ASP A 105 -8.12 -7.94 -11.50
CA ASP A 105 -8.92 -8.79 -12.39
C ASP A 105 -9.73 -7.95 -13.40
N SER A 106 -10.39 -6.88 -12.93
CA SER A 106 -11.22 -6.05 -13.81
C SER A 106 -10.41 -5.28 -14.85
N ILE A 107 -9.26 -4.74 -14.47
CA ILE A 107 -8.37 -4.06 -15.42
C ILE A 107 -7.83 -5.05 -16.46
N GLU A 108 -7.43 -6.24 -16.02
CA GLU A 108 -6.95 -7.31 -16.90
C GLU A 108 -8.03 -7.72 -17.91
N LEU A 109 -9.26 -7.97 -17.45
CA LEU A 109 -10.38 -8.38 -18.31
C LEU A 109 -10.69 -7.35 -19.39
N VAL A 110 -10.78 -6.07 -19.02
CA VAL A 110 -11.08 -5.01 -19.98
C VAL A 110 -9.95 -4.84 -21.00
N ALA A 111 -8.70 -4.82 -20.54
CA ALA A 111 -7.56 -4.64 -21.43
C ALA A 111 -7.36 -5.82 -22.41
N ARG A 112 -7.60 -7.06 -21.95
CA ARG A 112 -7.55 -8.26 -22.81
C ARG A 112 -8.73 -8.33 -23.77
N GLY A 113 -9.94 -8.03 -23.28
CA GLY A 113 -11.16 -8.11 -24.08
C GLY A 113 -11.20 -7.08 -25.22
N HIS A 114 -10.59 -5.91 -25.04
CA HIS A 114 -10.52 -4.85 -26.03
C HIS A 114 -9.18 -4.75 -26.75
N LEU A 115 -8.27 -5.68 -26.51
CA LEU A 115 -6.96 -5.80 -27.19
C LEU A 115 -6.15 -4.48 -27.18
N PHE A 116 -6.08 -3.79 -26.02
CA PHE A 116 -5.30 -2.56 -25.91
C PHE A 116 -3.81 -2.82 -26.12
N ASP A 117 -3.13 -1.86 -26.73
CA ASP A 117 -1.69 -1.89 -27.02
C ASP A 117 -0.84 -1.46 -25.82
N ALA A 118 -1.42 -0.63 -24.96
CA ALA A 118 -0.79 -0.11 -23.75
C ALA A 118 -1.84 0.28 -22.70
N VAL A 119 -1.40 0.52 -21.44
CA VAL A 119 -2.29 0.94 -20.35
C VAL A 119 -1.65 2.06 -19.53
N VAL A 120 -2.42 3.13 -19.25
CA VAL A 120 -2.12 4.07 -18.17
C VAL A 120 -3.13 3.82 -17.05
N ALA A 121 -2.64 3.52 -15.84
CA ALA A 121 -3.50 3.28 -14.68
C ALA A 121 -3.43 4.46 -13.70
N LEU A 122 -4.59 5.06 -13.39
CA LEU A 122 -4.72 6.15 -12.41
C LEU A 122 -5.20 5.57 -11.08
N SER A 123 -4.48 5.89 -10.01
CA SER A 123 -4.73 5.30 -8.70
C SER A 123 -4.42 6.29 -7.57
N GLY A 124 -5.13 6.18 -6.43
CA GLY A 124 -5.01 7.16 -5.36
C GLY A 124 -5.04 6.60 -3.93
N CYS A 125 -5.37 5.33 -3.71
CA CYS A 125 -5.61 4.79 -2.37
C CYS A 125 -4.85 3.49 -2.13
N ASP A 126 -4.84 3.06 -0.88
CA ASP A 126 -4.08 1.95 -0.29
C ASP A 126 -4.10 0.67 -1.12
N LYS A 127 -5.25 0.27 -1.65
CA LYS A 127 -5.43 -0.99 -2.39
C LYS A 127 -5.57 -0.79 -3.89
N THR A 128 -6.00 0.42 -4.30
CA THR A 128 -6.07 0.75 -5.73
C THR A 128 -4.68 0.80 -6.36
N ILE A 129 -3.68 1.34 -5.64
CA ILE A 129 -2.30 1.44 -6.11
C ILE A 129 -1.70 0.04 -6.39
N PRO A 130 -1.61 -0.89 -5.43
CA PRO A 130 -1.08 -2.22 -5.72
C PRO A 130 -1.95 -3.02 -6.67
N GLY A 131 -3.29 -2.91 -6.61
CA GLY A 131 -4.19 -3.61 -7.53
C GLY A 131 -3.98 -3.22 -8.99
N THR A 132 -3.79 -1.94 -9.28
CA THR A 132 -3.47 -1.49 -10.65
C THR A 132 -2.12 -2.03 -11.11
N VAL A 133 -1.07 -2.00 -10.28
CA VAL A 133 0.25 -2.51 -10.68
C VAL A 133 0.25 -4.03 -10.86
N MET A 134 -0.51 -4.79 -10.07
CA MET A 134 -0.73 -6.22 -10.29
C MET A 134 -1.33 -6.48 -11.68
N ALA A 135 -2.34 -5.70 -12.10
CA ALA A 135 -2.91 -5.80 -13.44
C ALA A 135 -1.87 -5.49 -14.54
N LEU A 136 -1.09 -4.41 -14.38
CA LEU A 136 -0.05 -4.06 -15.35
C LEU A 136 1.01 -5.16 -15.47
N ALA A 137 1.37 -5.80 -14.36
CA ALA A 137 2.29 -6.94 -14.32
C ALA A 137 1.76 -8.15 -15.11
N ARG A 138 0.48 -8.53 -14.88
CA ARG A 138 -0.19 -9.63 -15.57
C ARG A 138 -0.31 -9.39 -17.08
N LEU A 139 -0.72 -8.18 -17.46
CA LEU A 139 -0.91 -7.78 -18.86
C LEU A 139 0.41 -7.74 -19.63
N ASN A 140 1.47 -7.30 -18.98
CA ASN A 140 2.78 -7.10 -19.58
C ASN A 140 2.73 -6.32 -20.91
N LEU A 141 1.88 -5.29 -20.95
CA LEU A 141 1.80 -4.28 -22.00
C LEU A 141 2.67 -3.07 -21.61
N PRO A 142 3.17 -2.27 -22.56
CA PRO A 142 3.71 -0.95 -22.23
C PRO A 142 2.77 -0.19 -21.30
N SER A 143 3.24 0.21 -20.13
CA SER A 143 2.33 0.72 -19.10
C SER A 143 2.99 1.73 -18.17
N VAL A 144 2.17 2.67 -17.67
CA VAL A 144 2.54 3.67 -16.66
C VAL A 144 1.50 3.65 -15.55
N MET A 145 1.94 3.65 -14.29
CA MET A 145 1.07 3.93 -13.15
C MET A 145 1.20 5.41 -12.76
N LEU A 146 0.09 6.12 -12.69
CA LEU A 146 0.00 7.49 -12.20
C LEU A 146 -0.69 7.52 -10.83
N TYR A 147 0.03 7.98 -9.81
CA TYR A 147 -0.53 8.25 -8.50
C TYR A 147 -1.20 9.63 -8.47
N GLY A 148 -2.41 9.71 -7.92
CA GLY A 148 -3.18 10.96 -7.83
C GLY A 148 -2.57 12.04 -6.95
N GLY A 149 -1.67 11.68 -6.02
CA GLY A 149 -1.03 12.61 -5.10
C GLY A 149 -1.65 12.62 -3.72
N SER A 150 -0.89 13.14 -2.74
CA SER A 150 -1.35 13.31 -1.36
C SER A 150 -2.24 14.54 -1.20
N ILE A 151 -3.11 14.50 -0.18
CA ILE A 151 -3.82 15.66 0.33
C ILE A 151 -2.83 16.64 0.98
N MET A 152 -3.13 17.94 0.93
CA MET A 152 -2.42 18.91 1.76
C MET A 152 -2.81 18.75 3.23
N PRO A 153 -1.93 19.05 4.19
CA PRO A 153 -2.30 19.06 5.60
C PRO A 153 -3.41 20.07 5.87
N GLY A 154 -4.32 19.72 6.77
CA GLY A 154 -5.27 20.66 7.35
C GLY A 154 -4.63 21.55 8.41
N LYS A 155 -5.41 22.47 8.99
CA LYS A 155 -4.96 23.34 10.08
C LYS A 155 -5.91 23.23 11.27
N PHE A 156 -5.35 22.99 12.45
CA PHE A 156 -6.09 23.00 13.70
C PHE A 156 -5.24 23.68 14.78
N GLN A 157 -5.79 24.70 15.44
CA GLN A 157 -5.10 25.49 16.48
C GLN A 157 -3.67 25.96 16.05
N GLY A 158 -3.52 26.36 14.77
CA GLY A 158 -2.25 26.83 14.22
C GLY A 158 -1.25 25.75 13.81
N HIS A 159 -1.56 24.47 14.00
CA HIS A 159 -0.71 23.33 13.65
C HIS A 159 -1.20 22.57 12.42
N ASP A 160 -0.28 21.93 11.71
CA ASP A 160 -0.61 21.02 10.61
C ASP A 160 -1.18 19.70 11.15
N VAL A 161 -2.37 19.34 10.64
CA VAL A 161 -3.08 18.12 11.00
C VAL A 161 -3.41 17.27 9.78
N THR A 162 -3.65 16.00 10.03
CA THR A 162 -4.03 15.00 9.04
C THR A 162 -5.20 14.17 9.57
N ILE A 163 -5.74 13.27 8.76
CA ILE A 163 -6.77 12.32 9.22
C ILE A 163 -6.31 11.47 10.43
N GLN A 164 -4.99 11.24 10.61
CA GLN A 164 -4.46 10.56 11.80
C GLN A 164 -4.83 11.30 13.08
N ASP A 165 -4.69 12.63 13.06
CA ASP A 165 -4.97 13.47 14.22
C ASP A 165 -6.46 13.38 14.61
N VAL A 166 -7.37 13.17 13.63
CA VAL A 166 -8.81 12.94 13.89
C VAL A 166 -9.04 11.57 14.55
N PHE A 167 -8.38 10.51 14.08
CA PHE A 167 -8.47 9.19 14.72
C PHE A 167 -7.97 9.22 16.17
N GLU A 168 -6.87 9.92 16.44
CA GLU A 168 -6.34 10.08 17.79
C GLU A 168 -7.26 10.95 18.67
N ALA A 169 -7.89 11.97 18.08
CA ALA A 169 -8.85 12.84 18.76
C ALA A 169 -10.10 12.09 19.26
N VAL A 170 -10.55 11.07 18.54
CA VAL A 170 -11.66 10.21 19.02
C VAL A 170 -11.30 9.54 20.36
N GLY A 171 -10.05 9.10 20.54
CA GLY A 171 -9.57 8.55 21.80
C GLY A 171 -9.50 9.60 22.93
N LYS A 172 -8.99 10.80 22.62
CA LYS A 172 -8.93 11.93 23.56
C LYS A 172 -10.34 12.38 23.99
N HIS A 173 -11.26 12.47 23.03
CA HIS A 173 -12.66 12.79 23.32
C HIS A 173 -13.31 11.72 24.23
N ALA A 174 -13.13 10.46 23.95
CA ALA A 174 -13.66 9.35 24.76
C ALA A 174 -13.12 9.33 26.20
N SER A 175 -11.91 9.86 26.42
CA SER A 175 -11.29 10.02 27.76
C SER A 175 -11.57 11.37 28.43
N GLY A 176 -12.40 12.23 27.84
CA GLY A 176 -12.75 13.55 28.37
C GLY A 176 -11.66 14.61 28.24
N GLN A 177 -10.61 14.35 27.47
CA GLN A 177 -9.49 15.27 27.20
C GLN A 177 -9.75 16.23 26.03
N MET A 178 -10.86 16.07 25.33
CA MET A 178 -11.28 16.90 24.20
C MET A 178 -12.79 17.08 24.21
N THR A 179 -13.25 18.29 23.97
CA THR A 179 -14.69 18.63 23.93
C THR A 179 -15.30 18.25 22.57
N ASN A 180 -16.64 18.18 22.51
CA ASN A 180 -17.37 18.01 21.23
C ASN A 180 -17.06 19.13 20.23
N ALA A 181 -16.92 20.37 20.69
CA ALA A 181 -16.64 21.53 19.86
C ALA A 181 -15.23 21.44 19.22
N GLU A 182 -14.22 21.07 20.01
CA GLU A 182 -12.86 20.89 19.51
C GLU A 182 -12.76 19.72 18.54
N LEU A 183 -13.43 18.59 18.81
CA LEU A 183 -13.47 17.45 17.90
C LEU A 183 -14.13 17.83 16.57
N LYS A 184 -15.24 18.59 16.62
CA LYS A 184 -15.92 19.08 15.42
C LYS A 184 -15.07 20.05 14.62
N ASP A 185 -14.38 20.97 15.26
CA ASP A 185 -13.46 21.91 14.60
C ASP A 185 -12.30 21.16 13.90
N LEU A 186 -11.71 20.15 14.57
CA LEU A 186 -10.68 19.31 13.95
C LEU A 186 -11.24 18.52 12.75
N GLU A 187 -12.44 17.94 12.88
CA GLU A 187 -13.12 17.20 11.78
C GLU A 187 -13.29 18.08 10.54
N ASP A 188 -13.73 19.33 10.72
CA ASP A 188 -14.02 20.26 9.64
C ASP A 188 -12.75 20.73 8.90
N HIS A 189 -11.58 20.70 9.55
CA HIS A 189 -10.35 21.28 9.01
C HIS A 189 -9.24 20.28 8.67
N ALA A 190 -9.34 19.02 9.11
CA ALA A 190 -8.25 18.05 8.95
C ALA A 190 -8.04 17.58 7.50
N CYS A 191 -9.08 17.64 6.67
CA CYS A 191 -9.05 17.17 5.28
C CYS A 191 -9.49 18.26 4.31
N PRO A 192 -8.60 19.19 3.89
CA PRO A 192 -8.99 20.42 3.18
C PRO A 192 -9.29 20.23 1.70
N GLY A 193 -9.37 19.01 1.18
CA GLY A 193 -9.68 18.72 -0.23
C GLY A 193 -9.41 17.28 -0.63
N PRO A 194 -9.44 16.95 -1.93
CA PRO A 194 -9.10 15.63 -2.43
C PRO A 194 -7.60 15.35 -2.37
N GLY A 195 -7.27 14.07 -2.34
CA GLY A 195 -5.93 13.52 -2.27
C GLY A 195 -5.85 12.35 -1.31
N ALA A 196 -4.80 11.54 -1.41
CA ALA A 196 -4.54 10.46 -0.46
C ALA A 196 -4.04 11.01 0.88
N CYS A 197 -4.22 10.24 1.96
CA CYS A 197 -3.84 10.65 3.32
C CYS A 197 -2.43 11.26 3.39
N GLY A 198 -2.29 12.38 4.14
CA GLY A 198 -1.09 13.22 4.12
C GLY A 198 0.16 12.65 4.80
N GLY A 199 0.08 11.52 5.53
CA GLY A 199 1.25 10.88 6.15
C GLY A 199 1.88 9.79 5.28
N GLN A 200 2.99 9.22 5.75
CA GLN A 200 3.65 8.05 5.14
C GLN A 200 2.88 6.76 5.49
N PHE A 201 1.57 6.80 5.23
CA PHE A 201 0.65 5.69 5.34
C PHE A 201 0.73 4.83 4.07
N THR A 202 -0.19 3.87 3.89
CA THR A 202 -0.03 2.86 2.84
C THR A 202 -0.06 3.47 1.44
N ALA A 203 -0.93 4.45 1.15
CA ALA A 203 -1.01 5.06 -0.18
C ALA A 203 0.30 5.73 -0.59
N ASN A 204 0.85 6.63 0.22
CA ASN A 204 2.13 7.29 -0.07
C ASN A 204 3.30 6.30 -0.06
N THR A 205 3.30 5.32 0.84
CA THR A 205 4.30 4.24 0.85
C THR A 205 4.33 3.49 -0.49
N MET A 206 3.17 3.08 -1.00
CA MET A 206 3.11 2.33 -2.26
C MET A 206 3.38 3.21 -3.48
N ALA A 207 2.99 4.48 -3.44
CA ALA A 207 3.33 5.46 -4.47
C ALA A 207 4.86 5.62 -4.60
N ILE A 208 5.57 5.78 -3.48
CA ILE A 208 7.03 5.84 -3.44
C ILE A 208 7.63 4.50 -3.92
N ALA A 209 7.16 3.38 -3.38
CA ALA A 209 7.66 2.06 -3.76
C ALA A 209 7.59 1.81 -5.27
N PHE A 210 6.54 2.29 -5.95
CA PHE A 210 6.37 2.07 -7.38
C PHE A 210 7.14 3.05 -8.27
N GLU A 211 7.53 4.20 -7.76
CA GLU A 211 8.59 5.01 -8.40
C GLU A 211 9.94 4.27 -8.36
N PHE A 212 10.29 3.67 -7.20
CA PHE A 212 11.52 2.89 -7.06
C PHE A 212 11.48 1.54 -7.79
N LEU A 213 10.29 1.01 -8.03
CA LEU A 213 10.08 -0.15 -8.90
C LEU A 213 10.26 0.21 -10.39
N GLY A 214 10.16 1.50 -10.72
CA GLY A 214 10.31 2.02 -12.07
C GLY A 214 9.04 2.05 -12.91
N ILE A 215 7.88 1.56 -12.40
CA ILE A 215 6.60 1.52 -13.13
C ILE A 215 5.81 2.84 -13.06
N SER A 216 6.28 3.78 -12.26
CA SER A 216 5.76 5.13 -12.09
C SER A 216 6.90 6.14 -12.25
N PRO A 217 6.67 7.32 -12.83
CA PRO A 217 7.74 8.28 -13.09
C PRO A 217 8.29 8.88 -11.79
N MET A 218 9.62 8.78 -11.61
CA MET A 218 10.34 9.23 -10.43
C MET A 218 10.12 10.73 -10.14
N GLY A 219 9.84 11.05 -8.87
CA GLY A 219 9.65 12.42 -8.40
C GLY A 219 8.29 13.04 -8.75
N ARG A 220 7.42 12.30 -9.47
CA ARG A 220 6.14 12.84 -9.96
C ARG A 220 4.95 12.45 -9.09
N ASN A 221 5.03 11.32 -8.41
CA ASN A 221 3.96 10.89 -7.52
C ASN A 221 3.80 11.83 -6.31
N GLY A 222 4.91 12.35 -5.79
CA GLY A 222 4.91 13.24 -4.63
C GLY A 222 4.22 14.59 -4.84
N VAL A 223 3.98 15.03 -6.10
CA VAL A 223 3.21 16.25 -6.37
C VAL A 223 1.83 16.15 -5.74
N PRO A 224 1.42 17.08 -4.86
CA PRO A 224 0.12 17.04 -4.19
C PRO A 224 -1.06 17.01 -5.17
N ALA A 225 -2.16 16.40 -4.75
CA ALA A 225 -3.32 16.13 -5.61
C ALA A 225 -3.95 17.39 -6.24
N MET A 226 -3.93 18.51 -5.53
CA MET A 226 -4.54 19.77 -5.95
C MET A 226 -3.52 20.79 -6.48
N ASP A 227 -2.24 20.42 -6.57
CA ASP A 227 -1.23 21.26 -7.22
C ASP A 227 -1.45 21.27 -8.74
N GLN A 228 -1.33 22.45 -9.35
CA GLN A 228 -1.44 22.61 -10.82
C GLN A 228 -0.45 21.73 -11.59
N GLN A 229 0.76 21.55 -11.07
CA GLN A 229 1.76 20.67 -11.67
C GLN A 229 1.28 19.22 -11.80
N LYS A 230 0.28 18.80 -11.00
CA LYS A 230 -0.27 17.45 -11.10
C LYS A 230 -0.98 17.19 -12.44
N ASP A 231 -1.59 18.21 -13.01
CA ASP A 231 -2.21 18.13 -14.33
C ASP A 231 -1.16 17.95 -15.43
N ASP A 232 -0.02 18.63 -15.32
CA ASP A 232 1.09 18.49 -16.26
C ASP A 232 1.75 17.10 -16.13
N VAL A 233 1.90 16.59 -14.90
CA VAL A 233 2.35 15.21 -14.67
C VAL A 233 1.44 14.20 -15.35
N ALA A 234 0.12 14.39 -15.25
CA ALA A 234 -0.86 13.50 -15.87
C ALA A 234 -0.76 13.54 -17.41
N PHE A 235 -0.63 14.73 -17.98
CA PHE A 235 -0.42 14.92 -19.42
C PHE A 235 0.86 14.23 -19.90
N GLU A 236 1.97 14.41 -19.19
CA GLU A 236 3.26 13.78 -19.54
C GLU A 236 3.22 12.25 -19.38
N CYS A 237 2.48 11.69 -18.42
CA CYS A 237 2.25 10.24 -18.33
C CYS A 237 1.54 9.69 -19.57
N GLY A 238 0.58 10.46 -20.12
CA GLY A 238 -0.09 10.13 -21.39
C GLY A 238 0.87 10.11 -22.58
N LYS A 239 1.81 11.06 -22.66
CA LYS A 239 2.86 11.04 -23.70
C LYS A 239 3.87 9.91 -23.46
N MET A 240 4.24 9.66 -22.20
CA MET A 240 5.24 8.67 -21.82
C MET A 240 4.83 7.26 -22.27
N VAL A 241 3.59 6.86 -22.09
CA VAL A 241 3.13 5.51 -22.50
C VAL A 241 3.28 5.30 -24.02
N MET A 242 3.11 6.34 -24.83
CA MET A 242 3.36 6.27 -26.28
C MET A 242 4.84 6.07 -26.60
N GLY A 243 5.74 6.64 -25.81
CA GLY A 243 7.17 6.37 -25.87
C GLY A 243 7.51 4.91 -25.55
N LEU A 244 6.85 4.35 -24.54
CA LEU A 244 7.02 2.94 -24.15
C LEU A 244 6.53 1.98 -25.23
N ILE A 245 5.45 2.31 -25.96
CA ILE A 245 4.99 1.54 -27.12
C ILE A 245 6.10 1.50 -28.18
N LYS A 246 6.65 2.65 -28.55
CA LYS A 246 7.71 2.75 -29.57
C LYS A 246 8.97 1.95 -29.20
N GLN A 247 9.34 1.95 -27.91
CA GLN A 247 10.49 1.22 -27.39
C GLN A 247 10.19 -0.25 -27.10
N ASN A 248 8.92 -0.65 -27.14
CA ASN A 248 8.42 -1.95 -26.66
C ASN A 248 8.89 -2.27 -25.23
N LEU A 249 8.96 -1.23 -24.36
CA LEU A 249 9.36 -1.38 -22.97
C LEU A 249 8.15 -1.78 -22.12
N ARG A 250 8.24 -2.92 -21.47
CA ARG A 250 7.12 -3.59 -20.79
C ARG A 250 7.43 -3.84 -19.30
N PRO A 251 6.41 -4.06 -18.45
CA PRO A 251 6.60 -4.34 -17.02
C PRO A 251 7.65 -5.44 -16.73
N LYS A 252 7.75 -6.51 -17.51
CA LYS A 252 8.76 -7.58 -17.30
C LYS A 252 10.21 -7.11 -17.44
N GLN A 253 10.45 -6.01 -18.12
CA GLN A 253 11.79 -5.43 -18.27
C GLN A 253 12.10 -4.42 -17.16
N ILE A 254 11.07 -3.85 -16.54
CA ILE A 254 11.16 -2.81 -15.49
C ILE A 254 11.10 -3.44 -14.11
N ILE A 255 10.08 -4.30 -13.88
CA ILE A 255 9.86 -4.97 -12.60
C ILE A 255 10.77 -6.20 -12.52
N THR A 256 11.91 -6.02 -11.89
CA THR A 256 12.95 -7.04 -11.71
C THR A 256 13.14 -7.34 -10.21
N ARG A 257 13.90 -8.38 -9.89
CA ARG A 257 14.30 -8.62 -8.50
C ARG A 257 14.99 -7.40 -7.89
N LYS A 258 15.88 -6.75 -8.63
CA LYS A 258 16.64 -5.57 -8.17
C LYS A 258 15.74 -4.35 -7.97
N SER A 259 14.78 -4.12 -8.86
CA SER A 259 13.84 -3.01 -8.67
C SER A 259 12.88 -3.25 -7.49
N LEU A 260 12.51 -4.50 -7.20
CA LEU A 260 11.80 -4.85 -5.96
C LEU A 260 12.64 -4.58 -4.71
N GLU A 261 13.94 -4.88 -4.73
CA GLU A 261 14.86 -4.54 -3.64
C GLU A 261 14.99 -3.02 -3.46
N ASN A 262 15.03 -2.25 -4.55
CA ASN A 262 14.97 -0.78 -4.51
C ASN A 262 13.67 -0.29 -3.84
N ALA A 263 12.53 -0.86 -4.21
CA ALA A 263 11.23 -0.51 -3.61
C ALA A 263 11.21 -0.81 -2.10
N ILE A 264 11.72 -1.97 -1.68
CA ILE A 264 11.84 -2.32 -0.25
C ILE A 264 12.77 -1.34 0.49
N ALA A 265 13.89 -0.96 -0.12
CA ALA A 265 14.83 0.01 0.46
C ALA A 265 14.18 1.40 0.62
N ALA A 266 13.38 1.84 -0.35
CA ALA A 266 12.62 3.08 -0.27
C ALA A 266 11.60 3.07 0.87
N VAL A 267 10.86 1.96 1.04
CA VAL A 267 9.91 1.78 2.15
C VAL A 267 10.66 1.80 3.49
N ALA A 268 11.82 1.13 3.57
CA ALA A 268 12.63 1.06 4.78
C ALA A 268 13.15 2.44 5.22
N THR A 269 13.70 3.21 4.28
CA THR A 269 14.32 4.52 4.56
C THR A 269 13.28 5.61 4.85
N THR A 270 12.05 5.45 4.37
CA THR A 270 10.95 6.41 4.59
C THR A 270 10.03 6.04 5.76
N GLY A 271 10.30 4.93 6.46
CA GLY A 271 9.45 4.47 7.56
C GLY A 271 8.02 4.12 7.13
N GLY A 272 7.89 3.51 5.95
CA GLY A 272 6.61 3.23 5.32
C GLY A 272 5.73 2.21 6.06
N SER A 273 4.55 1.97 5.51
CA SER A 273 3.53 1.07 6.04
C SER A 273 3.95 -0.40 5.93
N THR A 274 3.61 -1.20 6.93
CA THR A 274 3.77 -2.67 6.93
C THR A 274 3.01 -3.36 5.80
N ASN A 275 1.96 -2.74 5.28
CA ASN A 275 1.20 -3.23 4.13
C ASN A 275 2.07 -3.38 2.87
N ALA A 276 3.17 -2.64 2.76
CA ALA A 276 4.11 -2.78 1.65
C ALA A 276 4.67 -4.20 1.52
N VAL A 277 4.81 -4.94 2.63
CA VAL A 277 5.23 -6.35 2.60
C VAL A 277 4.25 -7.19 1.80
N LEU A 278 2.95 -7.11 2.12
CA LEU A 278 1.91 -7.82 1.37
C LEU A 278 1.87 -7.43 -0.12
N HIS A 279 1.94 -6.13 -0.39
CA HIS A 279 1.74 -5.63 -1.74
C HIS A 279 2.93 -5.89 -2.66
N LEU A 280 4.17 -5.78 -2.17
CA LEU A 280 5.36 -6.10 -2.96
C LEU A 280 5.50 -7.61 -3.18
N LEU A 281 5.11 -8.45 -2.20
CA LEU A 281 5.01 -9.90 -2.39
C LEU A 281 3.97 -10.25 -3.47
N ALA A 282 2.81 -9.59 -3.46
CA ALA A 282 1.78 -9.78 -4.47
C ALA A 282 2.28 -9.42 -5.88
N VAL A 283 2.90 -8.25 -6.05
CA VAL A 283 3.47 -7.83 -7.34
C VAL A 283 4.58 -8.78 -7.80
N ALA A 284 5.46 -9.22 -6.89
CA ALA A 284 6.52 -10.18 -7.22
C ALA A 284 5.93 -11.50 -7.72
N ARG A 285 4.84 -11.98 -7.09
CA ARG A 285 4.13 -13.20 -7.51
C ARG A 285 3.53 -13.05 -8.91
N GLU A 286 2.86 -11.93 -9.20
CA GLU A 286 2.32 -11.64 -10.55
C GLU A 286 3.41 -11.62 -11.64
N MET A 287 4.61 -11.23 -11.26
CA MET A 287 5.78 -11.21 -12.15
C MET A 287 6.53 -12.55 -12.23
N GLY A 288 6.17 -13.54 -11.41
CA GLY A 288 6.91 -14.79 -11.27
C GLY A 288 8.31 -14.61 -10.65
N ILE A 289 8.51 -13.53 -9.89
CA ILE A 289 9.79 -13.22 -9.24
C ILE A 289 9.79 -13.80 -7.82
N LYS A 290 10.81 -14.59 -7.50
CA LYS A 290 10.97 -15.11 -6.13
C LYS A 290 11.33 -13.99 -5.16
N LEU A 291 10.41 -13.66 -4.28
CA LEU A 291 10.56 -12.72 -3.17
C LEU A 291 9.97 -13.35 -1.90
N ASN A 292 10.67 -13.28 -0.79
CA ASN A 292 10.24 -13.86 0.48
C ASN A 292 10.15 -12.77 1.55
N ILE A 293 9.36 -13.02 2.58
CA ILE A 293 9.21 -12.10 3.72
C ILE A 293 10.56 -11.80 4.39
N ASP A 294 11.48 -12.77 4.44
CA ASP A 294 12.83 -12.60 5.01
C ASP A 294 13.69 -11.59 4.26
N ASP A 295 13.43 -11.37 2.97
CA ASP A 295 14.17 -10.40 2.17
C ASP A 295 13.91 -8.96 2.66
N PHE A 296 12.72 -8.70 3.18
CA PHE A 296 12.39 -7.40 3.79
C PHE A 296 13.25 -7.14 5.03
N ASP A 297 13.41 -8.11 5.92
CA ASP A 297 14.29 -7.92 7.10
C ASP A 297 15.75 -7.76 6.71
N LYS A 298 16.24 -8.55 5.74
CA LYS A 298 17.63 -8.45 5.25
C LYS A 298 17.95 -7.06 4.69
N ILE A 299 17.02 -6.46 3.94
CA ILE A 299 17.19 -5.11 3.37
C ILE A 299 17.05 -4.06 4.48
N ASN A 300 16.03 -4.15 5.33
CA ASN A 300 15.81 -3.22 6.43
C ASN A 300 17.02 -3.12 7.40
N ARG A 301 17.76 -4.21 7.60
CA ARG A 301 18.99 -4.17 8.43
C ARG A 301 20.10 -3.30 7.87
N LYS A 302 20.11 -3.05 6.56
CA LYS A 302 21.19 -2.34 5.85
C LYS A 302 20.80 -0.91 5.46
N VAL A 303 19.53 -0.61 5.47
CA VAL A 303 18.98 0.66 5.00
C VAL A 303 18.69 1.57 6.19
N PRO A 304 19.32 2.75 6.31
CA PRO A 304 19.01 3.68 7.41
C PRO A 304 17.62 4.30 7.25
N LEU A 305 16.94 4.55 8.37
CA LEU A 305 15.73 5.37 8.41
C LEU A 305 16.13 6.85 8.35
N LEU A 306 15.78 7.53 7.26
CA LEU A 306 16.16 8.91 7.01
C LEU A 306 15.00 9.90 7.08
N ALA A 307 13.79 9.48 6.65
CA ALA A 307 12.64 10.39 6.56
C ALA A 307 11.90 10.50 7.89
N ASP A 308 11.69 11.74 8.36
CA ASP A 308 10.99 12.09 9.61
C ASP A 308 9.49 12.32 9.33
N LEU A 309 8.83 11.29 8.81
CA LEU A 309 7.45 11.38 8.33
C LEU A 309 6.43 10.81 9.33
N LYS A 310 5.25 11.44 9.43
CA LYS A 310 4.09 10.87 10.13
C LYS A 310 3.77 9.46 9.58
N PRO A 311 3.38 8.50 10.43
CA PRO A 311 2.97 8.62 11.83
C PRO A 311 4.13 8.56 12.84
N GLY A 312 5.30 8.09 12.47
CA GLY A 312 6.46 7.92 13.37
C GLY A 312 7.30 9.17 13.54
N GLY A 313 7.10 10.19 12.73
CA GLY A 313 7.82 11.45 12.70
C GLY A 313 6.89 12.66 12.63
N ARG A 314 7.45 13.81 12.26
CA ARG A 314 6.81 15.12 12.36
C ARG A 314 6.12 15.58 11.08
N PHE A 315 6.66 15.22 9.92
CA PHE A 315 6.34 15.84 8.63
C PHE A 315 5.34 15.01 7.82
N THR A 316 4.70 15.67 6.85
CA THR A 316 3.75 15.08 5.93
C THR A 316 4.39 14.66 4.60
N ALA A 317 3.63 14.01 3.73
CA ALA A 317 4.07 13.69 2.36
C ALA A 317 4.28 14.94 1.51
N ALA A 318 3.49 16.01 1.73
CA ALA A 318 3.66 17.30 1.08
C ALA A 318 4.99 17.96 1.47
N ASP A 319 5.38 17.83 2.76
CA ASP A 319 6.69 18.31 3.22
C ASP A 319 7.85 17.55 2.58
N LEU A 320 7.71 16.22 2.40
CA LEU A 320 8.70 15.44 1.68
C LEU A 320 8.86 15.92 0.24
N TYR A 321 7.75 16.18 -0.45
CA TYR A 321 7.78 16.75 -1.81
C TYR A 321 8.51 18.10 -1.83
N ALA A 322 8.17 19.00 -0.92
CA ALA A 322 8.80 20.31 -0.80
C ALA A 322 10.30 20.24 -0.45
N ALA A 323 10.74 19.19 0.26
CA ALA A 323 12.15 18.98 0.63
C ALA A 323 13.05 18.50 -0.52
N GLY A 324 12.47 18.03 -1.62
CA GLY A 324 13.18 17.46 -2.79
C GLY A 324 12.61 16.12 -3.25
N GLY A 325 11.56 15.65 -2.59
CA GLY A 325 10.74 14.50 -3.01
C GLY A 325 11.47 13.16 -3.01
N THR A 326 10.86 12.23 -3.72
CA THR A 326 11.37 10.85 -3.86
C THR A 326 12.68 10.78 -4.63
N THR A 327 12.94 11.73 -5.52
CA THR A 327 14.22 11.85 -6.23
C THR A 327 15.38 12.09 -5.25
N LEU A 328 15.16 12.90 -4.20
CA LEU A 328 16.15 13.11 -3.14
C LEU A 328 16.34 11.83 -2.29
N VAL A 329 15.26 11.09 -2.02
CA VAL A 329 15.35 9.77 -1.36
C VAL A 329 16.20 8.81 -2.19
N ALA A 330 15.97 8.75 -3.51
CA ALA A 330 16.75 7.92 -4.43
C ALA A 330 18.22 8.33 -4.46
N LYS A 331 18.53 9.63 -4.44
CA LYS A 331 19.90 10.16 -4.37
C LYS A 331 20.60 9.71 -3.08
N ARG A 332 19.93 9.80 -1.91
CA ARG A 332 20.49 9.32 -0.64
C ARG A 332 20.83 7.82 -0.68
N LEU A 333 19.92 7.00 -1.22
CA LEU A 333 20.15 5.56 -1.34
C LEU A 333 21.22 5.21 -2.38
N LEU A 334 21.34 5.98 -3.46
CA LEU A 334 22.40 5.84 -4.45
C LEU A 334 23.77 6.17 -3.84
N ASP A 335 23.88 7.28 -3.12
CA ASP A 335 25.10 7.72 -2.45
C ASP A 335 25.54 6.74 -1.35
N ALA A 336 24.60 6.04 -0.73
CA ALA A 336 24.87 4.98 0.25
C ALA A 336 25.27 3.65 -0.39
N GLY A 337 25.26 3.52 -1.73
CA GLY A 337 25.52 2.26 -2.43
C GLY A 337 24.44 1.19 -2.22
N ILE A 338 23.24 1.60 -1.81
CA ILE A 338 22.10 0.71 -1.54
C ILE A 338 21.22 0.53 -2.78
N LEU A 339 21.07 1.60 -3.57
CA LEU A 339 20.21 1.60 -4.75
C LEU A 339 20.87 0.84 -5.92
N HIS A 340 20.14 -0.09 -6.51
CA HIS A 340 20.52 -0.69 -7.79
C HIS A 340 20.24 0.30 -8.93
N GLY A 341 21.18 1.22 -9.17
CA GLY A 341 21.00 2.38 -10.02
C GLY A 341 20.78 2.08 -11.52
N ASN A 342 21.13 0.89 -12.01
CA ASN A 342 21.03 0.50 -13.41
C ASN A 342 19.65 -0.06 -13.81
N GLN A 343 18.64 0.00 -12.92
CA GLN A 343 17.31 -0.50 -13.24
C GLN A 343 16.55 0.49 -14.13
N PRO A 344 15.92 0.02 -15.25
CA PRO A 344 15.17 0.87 -16.15
C PRO A 344 13.87 1.37 -15.50
N THR A 345 13.42 2.54 -15.93
CA THR A 345 12.15 3.12 -15.51
C THR A 345 11.26 3.45 -16.72
N VAL A 346 10.00 3.78 -16.45
CA VAL A 346 9.05 4.21 -17.49
C VAL A 346 9.44 5.52 -18.17
N THR A 347 10.37 6.29 -17.62
CA THR A 347 10.84 7.54 -18.24
C THR A 347 11.85 7.31 -19.36
N GLY A 348 12.30 6.08 -19.55
CA GLY A 348 13.37 5.73 -20.49
C GLY A 348 14.78 5.91 -19.92
N LEU A 349 14.91 6.38 -18.69
CA LEU A 349 16.16 6.49 -17.95
C LEU A 349 16.29 5.33 -16.95
N THR A 350 17.49 5.13 -16.44
CA THR A 350 17.71 4.30 -15.26
C THR A 350 17.35 5.07 -13.99
N ILE A 351 17.01 4.34 -12.92
CA ILE A 351 16.70 4.97 -11.63
C ILE A 351 17.90 5.76 -11.05
N GLY A 352 19.13 5.33 -11.37
CA GLY A 352 20.35 6.05 -10.98
C GLY A 352 20.46 7.41 -11.68
N GLU A 353 20.20 7.45 -13.00
CA GLU A 353 20.17 8.72 -13.76
C GLU A 353 19.07 9.65 -13.25
N GLU A 354 17.90 9.12 -12.87
CA GLU A 354 16.84 9.90 -12.23
C GLU A 354 17.30 10.47 -10.87
N ALA A 355 17.95 9.64 -10.04
CA ALA A 355 18.43 10.05 -8.73
C ALA A 355 19.44 11.21 -8.79
N THR A 356 20.26 11.27 -9.86
CA THR A 356 21.24 12.36 -10.02
C THR A 356 20.61 13.73 -10.29
N LYS A 357 19.32 13.78 -10.67
CA LYS A 357 18.57 15.02 -10.89
C LYS A 357 18.00 15.62 -9.61
N ALA A 358 18.25 15.01 -8.45
CA ALA A 358 17.71 15.46 -7.19
C ALA A 358 18.16 16.90 -6.86
N ILE A 359 17.20 17.72 -6.46
CA ILE A 359 17.42 19.07 -5.94
C ILE A 359 16.95 19.09 -4.49
N GLU A 360 17.87 19.31 -3.57
CA GLU A 360 17.55 19.41 -2.16
C GLU A 360 17.20 20.84 -1.76
N THR A 361 16.06 21.02 -1.12
CA THR A 361 15.67 22.32 -0.59
C THR A 361 16.56 22.71 0.58
N ARG A 362 17.11 23.93 0.53
CA ARG A 362 18.01 24.43 1.57
C ARG A 362 17.36 24.39 2.95
N ALA A 363 18.11 23.88 3.95
CA ALA A 363 17.72 23.80 5.35
C ALA A 363 16.48 22.92 5.64
N GLN A 364 16.06 22.05 4.70
CA GLN A 364 15.02 21.08 4.95
C GLN A 364 15.40 20.13 6.12
N GLN A 365 14.42 19.66 6.86
CA GLN A 365 14.58 18.75 8.01
C GLN A 365 13.84 17.42 7.85
N VAL A 366 13.14 17.25 6.73
CA VAL A 366 12.26 16.09 6.48
C VAL A 366 13.07 14.83 6.20
N LEU A 367 14.10 14.94 5.35
CA LEU A 367 14.97 13.84 4.98
C LEU A 367 16.37 14.08 5.54
N ARG A 368 16.74 13.31 6.54
CA ARG A 368 18.05 13.40 7.21
C ARG A 368 19.21 13.03 6.28
N PRO A 369 20.39 13.61 6.48
CA PRO A 369 21.58 13.17 5.75
C PRO A 369 22.04 11.78 6.24
N LEU A 370 22.78 11.06 5.39
CA LEU A 370 23.33 9.74 5.72
C LEU A 370 24.24 9.73 6.97
N SER A 371 24.89 10.85 7.24
CA SER A 371 25.76 11.03 8.42
C SER A 371 24.99 11.14 9.74
N SER A 372 23.68 11.41 9.70
CA SER A 372 22.84 11.57 10.91
C SER A 372 21.44 10.98 10.68
N PRO A 373 21.32 9.67 10.48
CA PRO A 373 20.03 9.02 10.29
C PRO A 373 19.19 9.05 11.58
N ILE A 374 17.87 8.93 11.43
CA ILE A 374 16.95 8.76 12.57
C ILE A 374 17.23 7.43 13.29
N LYS A 375 17.42 6.36 12.49
CA LYS A 375 17.89 5.05 12.97
C LYS A 375 18.89 4.47 11.97
N PRO A 376 19.87 3.68 12.42
CA PRO A 376 20.83 3.04 11.52
C PRO A 376 20.23 1.91 10.68
N THR A 377 19.02 1.47 11.01
CA THR A 377 18.26 0.43 10.30
C THR A 377 16.89 0.96 9.89
N GLY A 378 16.25 0.27 8.94
CA GLY A 378 14.95 0.65 8.40
C GLY A 378 13.80 0.61 9.39
N GLY A 379 12.65 1.13 8.95
CA GLY A 379 11.47 1.37 9.76
C GLY A 379 10.63 0.14 10.09
N MET A 380 10.99 -1.08 9.61
CA MET A 380 10.24 -2.30 9.92
C MET A 380 11.13 -3.51 10.14
N VAL A 381 10.61 -4.51 10.84
CA VAL A 381 11.29 -5.79 11.09
C VAL A 381 10.33 -6.96 10.86
N ILE A 382 10.88 -8.10 10.46
CA ILE A 382 10.18 -9.36 10.42
C ILE A 382 10.57 -10.17 11.66
N LEU A 383 9.56 -10.63 12.40
CA LEU A 383 9.79 -11.55 13.52
C LEU A 383 9.32 -12.94 13.13
N LYS A 384 10.04 -13.95 13.61
CA LYS A 384 9.68 -15.38 13.52
C LYS A 384 9.79 -16.03 14.87
N GLY A 385 9.09 -17.15 15.07
CA GLY A 385 9.13 -17.89 16.31
C GLY A 385 8.10 -19.01 16.35
N ASN A 386 7.96 -19.63 17.52
CA ASN A 386 6.96 -20.68 17.66
C ASN A 386 5.52 -20.15 17.55
N LEU A 387 5.31 -18.83 17.68
CA LEU A 387 4.01 -18.18 17.50
C LEU A 387 3.78 -17.71 16.06
N ALA A 388 4.83 -17.40 15.33
CA ALA A 388 4.79 -16.93 13.93
C ALA A 388 5.83 -17.67 13.08
N PRO A 389 5.68 -18.96 12.79
CA PRO A 389 6.70 -19.72 12.06
C PRO A 389 6.92 -19.26 10.62
N GLU A 390 5.91 -18.75 9.93
CA GLU A 390 6.04 -18.13 8.60
C GLU A 390 6.45 -16.64 8.68
N GLY A 391 6.28 -16.02 9.83
CA GLY A 391 6.67 -14.65 10.11
C GLY A 391 5.50 -13.74 10.45
N CYS A 392 5.86 -12.54 10.91
CA CYS A 392 4.98 -11.41 11.13
C CYS A 392 5.75 -10.11 10.91
N VAL A 393 5.05 -8.99 10.78
CA VAL A 393 5.63 -7.68 10.49
C VAL A 393 5.42 -6.74 11.65
N VAL A 394 6.48 -6.05 12.08
CA VAL A 394 6.42 -5.01 13.12
C VAL A 394 7.00 -3.71 12.56
N LYS A 395 6.27 -2.61 12.74
CA LYS A 395 6.77 -1.26 12.46
C LYS A 395 7.61 -0.78 13.65
N VAL A 396 8.85 -0.39 13.40
CA VAL A 396 9.78 0.13 14.41
C VAL A 396 10.15 1.60 14.21
N ALA A 397 9.68 2.22 13.11
CA ALA A 397 9.77 3.65 12.92
C ALA A 397 8.95 4.38 14.00
N GLY A 398 9.55 5.36 14.67
CA GLY A 398 8.90 6.10 15.76
C GLY A 398 8.75 5.31 17.07
N HIS A 399 9.43 4.16 17.23
CA HIS A 399 9.30 3.30 18.41
C HIS A 399 10.66 2.88 18.97
N SER A 400 10.78 2.86 20.30
CA SER A 400 12.04 2.57 21.01
C SER A 400 12.05 1.20 21.72
N MET A 401 10.87 0.58 21.93
CA MET A 401 10.75 -0.68 22.68
C MET A 401 11.32 -1.84 21.86
N MET A 402 12.42 -2.43 22.33
CA MET A 402 13.11 -3.52 21.65
C MET A 402 12.77 -4.90 22.20
N LYS A 403 12.13 -4.98 23.36
CA LYS A 403 11.68 -6.24 23.99
C LYS A 403 10.44 -6.00 24.81
N PHE A 404 9.47 -6.91 24.72
CA PHE A 404 8.26 -6.90 25.52
C PHE A 404 7.90 -8.34 25.93
N HIS A 405 7.33 -8.50 27.11
CA HIS A 405 6.92 -9.78 27.65
C HIS A 405 5.71 -9.59 28.56
N GLY A 406 4.64 -10.32 28.29
CA GLY A 406 3.42 -10.18 29.07
C GLY A 406 2.42 -11.32 28.89
N PRO A 407 1.37 -11.34 29.75
CA PRO A 407 0.28 -12.29 29.64
C PRO A 407 -0.64 -11.92 28.47
N ALA A 408 -1.13 -12.94 27.77
CA ALA A 408 -2.07 -12.76 26.66
C ALA A 408 -3.48 -12.40 27.16
N LYS A 409 -4.13 -11.47 26.46
CA LYS A 409 -5.57 -11.20 26.48
C LYS A 409 -6.12 -11.50 25.09
N VAL A 410 -6.87 -12.58 24.96
CA VAL A 410 -7.22 -13.17 23.66
C VAL A 410 -8.64 -12.82 23.25
N TYR A 411 -8.79 -12.35 22.03
CA TYR A 411 -10.06 -11.98 21.39
C TYR A 411 -10.15 -12.56 19.99
N ASP A 412 -11.35 -12.98 19.58
CA ASP A 412 -11.60 -13.57 18.26
C ASP A 412 -12.10 -12.54 17.23
N ARG A 413 -12.25 -11.27 17.66
CA ARG A 413 -12.65 -10.11 16.83
C ARG A 413 -12.04 -8.82 17.35
N GLU A 414 -11.83 -7.86 16.45
CA GLU A 414 -11.40 -6.50 16.83
C GLU A 414 -12.40 -5.81 17.76
N GLU A 415 -13.70 -5.95 17.49
CA GLU A 415 -14.77 -5.31 18.26
C GLU A 415 -14.73 -5.72 19.75
N ASP A 416 -14.50 -7.01 20.02
CA ASP A 416 -14.42 -7.52 21.38
C ASP A 416 -13.21 -6.94 22.14
N ALA A 417 -12.07 -6.84 21.44
CA ALA A 417 -10.87 -6.21 22.00
C ALA A 417 -11.09 -4.71 22.25
N PHE A 418 -11.75 -4.01 21.31
CA PHE A 418 -12.08 -2.59 21.45
C PHE A 418 -12.98 -2.32 22.68
N VAL A 419 -14.02 -3.14 22.86
CA VAL A 419 -14.90 -3.07 24.05
C VAL A 419 -14.10 -3.30 25.34
N ALA A 420 -13.20 -4.29 25.35
CA ALA A 420 -12.36 -4.60 26.51
C ALA A 420 -11.40 -3.46 26.87
N VAL A 421 -10.82 -2.76 25.88
CA VAL A 421 -9.99 -1.56 26.11
C VAL A 421 -10.82 -0.47 26.76
N LYS A 422 -12.00 -0.15 26.20
CA LYS A 422 -12.91 0.88 26.76
C LYS A 422 -13.38 0.55 28.18
N ALA A 423 -13.62 -0.72 28.47
CA ALA A 423 -14.01 -1.19 29.81
C ALA A 423 -12.83 -1.24 30.80
N GLY A 424 -11.62 -0.82 30.42
CA GLY A 424 -10.44 -0.83 31.28
C GLY A 424 -9.98 -2.23 31.68
N GLN A 425 -10.30 -3.27 30.87
CA GLN A 425 -9.91 -4.67 31.13
C GLN A 425 -8.48 -4.97 30.68
N ILE A 426 -7.91 -4.11 29.80
CA ILE A 426 -6.52 -4.18 29.37
C ILE A 426 -5.67 -3.35 30.32
N LYS A 427 -4.57 -3.90 30.81
CA LYS A 427 -3.66 -3.27 31.77
C LYS A 427 -2.25 -3.15 31.20
N ALA A 428 -1.47 -2.24 31.74
CA ALA A 428 -0.04 -2.16 31.46
C ALA A 428 0.63 -3.53 31.65
N GLY A 429 1.45 -3.95 30.69
CA GLY A 429 2.11 -5.25 30.67
C GLY A 429 1.35 -6.36 29.93
N ASP A 430 0.08 -6.14 29.55
CA ASP A 430 -0.69 -7.13 28.78
C ASP A 430 -0.22 -7.23 27.31
N VAL A 431 -0.41 -8.42 26.72
CA VAL A 431 -0.32 -8.65 25.28
C VAL A 431 -1.72 -8.93 24.73
N VAL A 432 -2.27 -7.99 23.97
CA VAL A 432 -3.56 -8.19 23.29
C VAL A 432 -3.36 -9.08 22.06
N VAL A 433 -4.14 -10.17 21.96
CA VAL A 433 -4.12 -11.12 20.84
C VAL A 433 -5.47 -11.07 20.14
N ILE A 434 -5.48 -10.64 18.86
CA ILE A 434 -6.70 -10.66 18.03
C ILE A 434 -6.46 -11.68 16.92
N ARG A 435 -7.30 -12.69 16.84
CA ARG A 435 -7.16 -13.80 15.89
C ARG A 435 -8.41 -14.00 15.06
N TYR A 436 -8.31 -14.84 14.02
CA TYR A 436 -9.36 -15.06 13.02
C TYR A 436 -9.71 -13.81 12.21
N GLU A 437 -8.77 -12.87 12.09
CA GLU A 437 -8.83 -11.69 11.24
C GLU A 437 -7.81 -11.76 10.08
N GLY A 438 -7.24 -12.94 9.86
CA GLY A 438 -6.32 -13.21 8.75
C GLY A 438 -6.99 -13.27 7.38
N PRO A 439 -6.22 -13.56 6.30
CA PRO A 439 -6.70 -13.53 4.92
C PRO A 439 -7.96 -14.35 4.68
N SER A 440 -8.01 -15.56 5.20
CA SER A 440 -9.12 -16.52 5.03
C SER A 440 -10.15 -16.42 6.15
N GLY A 441 -9.71 -16.34 7.41
CA GLY A 441 -10.56 -16.37 8.60
C GLY A 441 -11.35 -15.08 8.81
N GLY A 442 -10.73 -13.95 8.58
CA GLY A 442 -11.37 -12.65 8.47
C GLY A 442 -11.27 -12.15 7.03
N PRO A 443 -12.11 -12.65 6.09
CA PRO A 443 -11.89 -12.41 4.67
C PRO A 443 -11.63 -10.94 4.38
N GLY A 444 -10.47 -10.67 3.73
CA GLY A 444 -9.97 -9.33 3.52
C GLY A 444 -8.97 -8.83 4.56
N MET A 445 -8.64 -9.63 5.58
CA MET A 445 -7.52 -9.33 6.49
C MET A 445 -7.53 -7.85 6.93
N ARG A 446 -8.65 -7.41 7.56
CA ARG A 446 -8.92 -5.98 7.81
C ARG A 446 -7.81 -5.28 8.56
N GLU A 447 -7.66 -4.00 8.30
CA GLU A 447 -6.79 -3.13 9.09
C GLU A 447 -7.47 -2.69 10.37
N MET A 448 -6.76 -2.80 11.48
CA MET A 448 -7.26 -2.42 12.80
C MET A 448 -6.60 -1.12 13.22
N LEU A 449 -7.37 -0.03 13.24
CA LEU A 449 -6.95 1.24 13.81
C LEU A 449 -7.79 1.61 15.05
N GLY A 450 -9.04 1.16 15.11
CA GLY A 450 -9.94 1.46 16.22
C GLY A 450 -9.39 0.98 17.57
N VAL A 451 -9.03 -0.30 17.66
CA VAL A 451 -8.47 -0.89 18.89
C VAL A 451 -7.10 -0.28 19.24
N THR A 452 -6.24 -0.01 18.25
CA THR A 452 -4.90 0.55 18.49
C THR A 452 -5.00 2.01 18.95
N ALA A 453 -5.87 2.81 18.34
CA ALA A 453 -6.16 4.17 18.78
C ALA A 453 -6.77 4.20 20.21
N ALA A 454 -7.65 3.25 20.53
CA ALA A 454 -8.22 3.13 21.87
C ALA A 454 -7.15 2.80 22.92
N ILE A 455 -6.20 1.91 22.63
CA ILE A 455 -5.06 1.58 23.51
C ILE A 455 -4.20 2.83 23.75
N VAL A 456 -3.88 3.59 22.70
CA VAL A 456 -3.11 4.84 22.81
C VAL A 456 -3.89 5.89 23.58
N GLY A 457 -5.18 6.09 23.28
CA GLY A 457 -6.07 7.03 23.97
C GLY A 457 -6.27 6.71 25.47
N ALA A 458 -6.16 5.43 25.85
CA ALA A 458 -6.17 4.99 27.25
C ALA A 458 -4.80 5.19 27.96
N GLY A 459 -3.78 5.77 27.30
CA GLY A 459 -2.43 5.94 27.84
C GLY A 459 -1.61 4.66 27.92
N LEU A 460 -2.02 3.62 27.20
CA LEU A 460 -1.39 2.28 27.24
C LEU A 460 -0.45 2.00 26.07
N GLY A 461 -0.26 2.95 25.17
CA GLY A 461 0.51 2.77 23.90
C GLY A 461 1.93 2.26 24.09
N ASP A 462 2.62 2.68 25.17
CA ASP A 462 4.00 2.27 25.48
C ASP A 462 4.09 1.12 26.49
N SER A 463 2.95 0.60 26.98
CA SER A 463 2.91 -0.40 28.05
C SER A 463 2.11 -1.65 27.72
N VAL A 464 1.53 -1.72 26.52
CA VAL A 464 0.77 -2.85 25.98
C VAL A 464 1.33 -3.21 24.61
N ALA A 465 1.52 -4.50 24.34
CA ALA A 465 1.78 -4.99 22.98
C ALA A 465 0.51 -5.63 22.41
N LEU A 466 0.41 -5.63 21.06
CA LEU A 466 -0.69 -6.26 20.35
C LEU A 466 -0.18 -7.13 19.21
N LEU A 467 -0.81 -8.28 18.96
CA LEU A 467 -0.54 -9.10 17.79
C LEU A 467 -1.83 -9.61 17.15
N THR A 468 -1.78 -9.82 15.84
CA THR A 468 -2.92 -10.30 15.07
C THR A 468 -2.49 -11.02 13.80
N ASP A 469 -3.31 -11.96 13.33
CA ASP A 469 -3.21 -12.53 11.98
C ASP A 469 -3.85 -11.61 10.91
N GLY A 470 -4.55 -10.53 11.34
CA GLY A 470 -4.99 -9.43 10.51
C GLY A 470 -3.88 -8.40 10.22
N ARG A 471 -4.27 -7.15 9.95
CA ARG A 471 -3.35 -6.04 9.65
C ARG A 471 -3.54 -4.87 10.59
N PHE A 472 -2.54 -4.01 10.61
CA PHE A 472 -2.64 -2.69 11.22
C PHE A 472 -2.58 -1.60 10.15
N SER A 473 -3.28 -0.50 10.39
CA SER A 473 -3.19 0.70 9.56
C SER A 473 -1.76 1.24 9.54
N GLY A 474 -1.38 1.87 8.43
CA GLY A 474 -0.12 2.60 8.34
C GLY A 474 0.04 3.71 9.38
N ALA A 475 -1.06 4.19 9.96
CA ALA A 475 -1.12 5.22 11.00
C ALA A 475 -0.98 4.68 12.44
N THR A 476 -0.81 3.36 12.62
CA THR A 476 -0.74 2.73 13.95
C THR A 476 0.56 3.07 14.68
N HIS A 477 0.46 3.34 15.98
CA HIS A 477 1.56 3.51 16.94
C HIS A 477 1.59 2.38 17.96
N GLY A 478 2.76 2.12 18.55
CA GLY A 478 3.00 1.13 19.59
C GLY A 478 3.63 -0.16 19.06
N LEU A 479 3.93 -1.11 19.96
CA LEU A 479 4.52 -2.41 19.62
C LEU A 479 3.44 -3.36 19.10
N MET A 480 3.25 -3.38 17.79
CA MET A 480 2.19 -4.10 17.12
C MET A 480 2.77 -5.07 16.08
N ALA A 481 2.47 -6.39 16.22
CA ALA A 481 2.84 -7.41 15.24
C ALA A 481 1.60 -7.80 14.41
N GLY A 482 1.58 -7.41 13.16
CA GLY A 482 0.55 -7.80 12.19
C GLY A 482 1.01 -8.92 11.26
N HIS A 483 0.07 -9.44 10.46
CA HIS A 483 0.35 -10.49 9.48
C HIS A 483 0.93 -11.77 10.11
N VAL A 484 0.54 -12.09 11.37
CA VAL A 484 1.02 -13.31 12.02
C VAL A 484 0.60 -14.52 11.20
N ALA A 485 1.59 -15.24 10.69
CA ALA A 485 1.38 -16.34 9.77
C ALA A 485 2.04 -17.63 10.25
N PRO A 486 1.38 -18.80 10.06
CA PRO A 486 0.04 -19.00 9.49
C PRO A 486 -1.09 -18.39 10.33
N GLU A 487 -2.20 -17.97 9.67
CA GLU A 487 -3.37 -17.44 10.36
C GLU A 487 -4.12 -18.50 11.20
N ALA A 488 -4.93 -18.07 12.15
CA ALA A 488 -5.63 -18.94 13.08
C ALA A 488 -6.51 -20.01 12.40
N VAL A 489 -7.31 -19.61 11.39
CA VAL A 489 -8.22 -20.54 10.68
C VAL A 489 -7.48 -21.62 9.90
N ARG A 490 -6.23 -21.38 9.53
CA ARG A 490 -5.35 -22.34 8.85
C ARG A 490 -4.49 -23.17 9.81
N GLY A 491 -4.84 -23.17 11.09
CA GLY A 491 -4.13 -23.93 12.11
C GLY A 491 -2.83 -23.28 12.57
N GLY A 492 -2.67 -21.99 12.36
CA GLY A 492 -1.53 -21.23 12.89
C GLY A 492 -1.47 -21.26 14.42
N PRO A 493 -0.26 -21.20 15.01
CA PRO A 493 -0.07 -21.25 16.47
C PRO A 493 -0.85 -20.20 17.25
N ILE A 494 -1.17 -19.05 16.63
CA ILE A 494 -1.98 -17.99 17.23
C ILE A 494 -3.37 -18.51 17.67
N ALA A 495 -3.93 -19.52 17.00
CA ALA A 495 -5.19 -20.15 17.38
C ALA A 495 -5.10 -20.89 18.75
N ALA A 496 -3.91 -21.37 19.11
CA ALA A 496 -3.70 -22.13 20.33
C ALA A 496 -3.57 -21.27 21.60
N ILE A 497 -3.42 -19.96 21.46
CA ILE A 497 -3.18 -19.04 22.57
C ILE A 497 -4.42 -18.92 23.45
N ARG A 498 -4.21 -18.87 24.77
CA ARG A 498 -5.23 -18.68 25.80
C ARG A 498 -4.90 -17.50 26.67
N ASN A 499 -5.91 -16.94 27.35
CA ASN A 499 -5.70 -15.89 28.32
C ASN A 499 -4.69 -16.33 29.38
N GLY A 500 -3.70 -15.48 29.68
CA GLY A 500 -2.63 -15.73 30.63
C GLY A 500 -1.38 -16.40 30.04
N ASP A 501 -1.40 -16.96 28.81
CA ASP A 501 -0.19 -17.45 28.16
C ASP A 501 0.81 -16.31 28.00
N ARG A 502 2.10 -16.59 28.28
CA ARG A 502 3.12 -15.54 28.23
C ARG A 502 3.74 -15.45 26.85
N ILE A 503 3.66 -14.24 26.27
CA ILE A 503 4.16 -13.95 24.94
C ILE A 503 5.37 -13.03 25.05
N THR A 504 6.39 -13.27 24.22
CA THR A 504 7.60 -12.48 24.15
C THR A 504 7.81 -11.95 22.74
N PHE A 505 7.95 -10.63 22.63
CA PHE A 505 8.49 -9.93 21.47
C PHE A 505 9.97 -9.64 21.77
N ASP A 506 10.86 -10.06 20.91
CA ASP A 506 12.29 -9.72 20.96
C ASP A 506 12.71 -9.18 19.59
N ILE A 507 12.66 -7.86 19.45
CA ILE A 507 12.94 -7.16 18.18
C ILE A 507 14.40 -7.36 17.77
N ALA A 508 15.32 -7.32 18.75
CA ALA A 508 16.74 -7.49 18.47
C ALA A 508 17.07 -8.89 17.93
N LYS A 509 16.44 -9.92 18.52
CA LYS A 509 16.61 -11.32 18.09
C LYS A 509 15.69 -11.73 16.94
N ARG A 510 14.79 -10.85 16.48
CA ARG A 510 13.78 -11.16 15.46
C ARG A 510 12.86 -12.30 15.85
N ARG A 511 12.41 -12.32 17.13
CA ARG A 511 11.61 -13.41 17.69
C ARG A 511 10.25 -12.93 18.16
N LEU A 512 9.22 -13.76 17.86
CA LEU A 512 7.89 -13.72 18.46
C LEU A 512 7.54 -15.12 18.97
N ASP A 513 7.53 -15.29 20.27
CA ASP A 513 7.37 -16.59 20.90
C ASP A 513 6.29 -16.57 21.99
N VAL A 514 5.64 -17.70 22.18
CA VAL A 514 4.83 -18.00 23.35
C VAL A 514 5.57 -19.03 24.23
N ASN A 515 5.44 -18.91 25.53
CA ASN A 515 6.05 -19.85 26.48
C ASN A 515 5.26 -21.18 26.55
N LEU A 516 5.19 -21.85 25.40
CA LEU A 516 4.61 -23.17 25.19
C LEU A 516 5.57 -24.03 24.36
N THR A 517 5.63 -25.30 24.67
CA THR A 517 6.33 -26.26 23.81
C THR A 517 5.55 -26.53 22.53
N GLN A 518 6.24 -26.99 21.49
CA GLN A 518 5.58 -27.38 20.23
C GLN A 518 4.55 -28.51 20.45
N LYS A 519 4.78 -29.41 21.41
CA LYS A 519 3.83 -30.46 21.78
C LYS A 519 2.55 -29.89 22.38
N GLU A 520 2.65 -28.89 23.25
CA GLU A 520 1.49 -28.19 23.85
C GLU A 520 0.70 -27.42 22.80
N ILE A 521 1.38 -26.66 21.93
CA ILE A 521 0.74 -25.96 20.83
C ILE A 521 -0.04 -26.95 19.96
N SER A 522 0.60 -28.05 19.53
CA SER A 522 -0.03 -29.06 18.69
C SER A 522 -1.21 -29.75 19.40
N ALA A 523 -1.10 -30.02 20.71
CA ALA A 523 -2.17 -30.63 21.51
C ALA A 523 -3.38 -29.68 21.64
N ARG A 524 -3.13 -28.36 21.78
CA ARG A 524 -4.19 -27.37 21.83
C ARG A 524 -4.88 -27.22 20.46
N LEU A 525 -4.10 -27.14 19.37
CA LEU A 525 -4.64 -27.01 17.99
C LEU A 525 -5.56 -28.19 17.63
N LYS A 526 -5.22 -29.41 18.00
CA LYS A 526 -6.07 -30.61 17.77
C LYS A 526 -7.44 -30.52 18.44
N LYS A 527 -7.60 -29.73 19.51
CA LYS A 527 -8.85 -29.57 20.26
C LYS A 527 -9.71 -28.40 19.80
N ILE A 528 -9.17 -27.56 18.92
CA ILE A 528 -9.89 -26.37 18.42
C ILE A 528 -10.89 -26.81 17.37
N LYS A 529 -12.16 -26.47 17.59
CA LYS A 529 -13.17 -26.52 16.53
C LYS A 529 -12.99 -25.28 15.66
N GLN A 530 -12.77 -25.47 14.37
CA GLN A 530 -12.69 -24.34 13.44
C GLN A 530 -14.01 -23.55 13.47
N PRO A 531 -13.95 -22.21 13.51
CA PRO A 531 -15.12 -21.39 13.43
C PRO A 531 -15.83 -21.58 12.07
N LEU A 532 -17.14 -21.40 12.05
CA LEU A 532 -17.88 -21.40 10.80
C LEU A 532 -17.40 -20.24 9.92
N PRO A 533 -17.36 -20.41 8.58
CA PRO A 533 -17.03 -19.34 7.67
C PRO A 533 -17.93 -18.12 7.91
N ARG A 534 -17.33 -16.95 8.05
CA ARG A 534 -18.08 -15.68 8.24
C ARG A 534 -18.96 -15.33 7.04
N TYR A 535 -18.57 -15.79 5.84
CA TYR A 535 -19.31 -15.60 4.60
C TYR A 535 -19.39 -16.92 3.83
N THR A 536 -20.58 -17.26 3.36
CA THR A 536 -20.87 -18.52 2.64
C THR A 536 -21.05 -18.33 1.14
N SER A 537 -21.24 -17.08 0.68
CA SER A 537 -21.48 -16.72 -0.72
C SER A 537 -20.82 -15.37 -1.08
N GLY A 538 -20.86 -15.03 -2.37
CA GLY A 538 -20.38 -13.76 -2.89
C GLY A 538 -18.85 -13.65 -2.94
N VAL A 539 -18.35 -12.41 -3.12
CA VAL A 539 -16.93 -12.10 -3.31
C VAL A 539 -16.10 -12.46 -2.08
N MET A 540 -16.63 -12.24 -0.89
CA MET A 540 -15.94 -12.54 0.38
C MET A 540 -15.66 -14.04 0.51
N ALA A 541 -16.66 -14.89 0.25
CA ALA A 541 -16.50 -16.35 0.30
C ALA A 541 -15.58 -16.88 -0.80
N LYS A 542 -15.62 -16.29 -2.00
CA LYS A 542 -14.73 -16.62 -3.11
C LYS A 542 -13.28 -16.32 -2.70
N TYR A 543 -13.02 -15.12 -2.20
CA TYR A 543 -11.70 -14.70 -1.73
C TYR A 543 -11.16 -15.64 -0.64
N ALA A 544 -11.95 -15.92 0.41
CA ALA A 544 -11.53 -16.76 1.52
C ALA A 544 -11.08 -18.18 1.12
N ARG A 545 -11.66 -18.73 0.02
CA ARG A 545 -11.31 -20.06 -0.49
C ARG A 545 -9.97 -20.10 -1.23
N HIS A 546 -9.60 -19.02 -1.91
CA HIS A 546 -8.47 -18.99 -2.84
C HIS A 546 -7.27 -18.22 -2.32
N VAL A 547 -7.45 -17.35 -1.34
CA VAL A 547 -6.39 -16.47 -0.85
C VAL A 547 -5.24 -17.28 -0.23
N SER A 548 -4.00 -16.90 -0.55
CA SER A 548 -2.78 -17.46 0.02
C SER A 548 -2.49 -16.90 1.43
N SER A 549 -1.43 -17.41 2.08
CA SER A 549 -0.95 -16.87 3.36
C SER A 549 -0.53 -15.41 3.25
N ALA A 550 -0.59 -14.68 4.37
CA ALA A 550 -0.04 -13.33 4.45
C ALA A 550 1.47 -13.29 4.17
N SER A 551 2.20 -14.35 4.52
CA SER A 551 3.64 -14.51 4.21
C SER A 551 3.93 -14.62 2.71
N GLU A 552 2.90 -14.86 1.89
CA GLU A 552 2.95 -14.97 0.43
C GLU A 552 2.25 -13.81 -0.29
N GLY A 553 1.82 -12.78 0.44
CA GLY A 553 1.18 -11.59 -0.11
C GLY A 553 -0.35 -11.60 -0.09
N ALA A 554 -1.00 -12.62 0.48
CA ALA A 554 -2.46 -12.76 0.56
C ALA A 554 -3.14 -12.54 -0.81
N VAL A 555 -2.75 -13.29 -1.82
CA VAL A 555 -3.22 -13.21 -3.21
C VAL A 555 -4.13 -14.39 -3.58
N THR A 556 -4.96 -14.22 -4.60
CA THR A 556 -5.88 -15.26 -5.09
C THR A 556 -5.40 -15.93 -6.39
N SER A 557 -4.25 -15.50 -6.91
CA SER A 557 -3.59 -16.03 -8.12
C SER A 557 -2.56 -17.11 -7.80
#